data_60902bd5449780e644e929005af39bb3
#
_entry.id   60902bd5449780e644e929005af39bb3
#
_cell.length_a   1.000
_cell.length_b   1.000
_cell.length_c   1.000
_cell.angle_alpha   90.00
_cell.angle_beta   90.00
_cell.angle_gamma   90.00
#
_symmetry.space_group_name_H-M   'P 1'
#
loop_
_entity.id
_entity.type
_entity.pdbx_description
1 polymer ?
#
loop_
_entity_poly.entity_id
_entity_poly.type
_entity_poly.pdbx_seq_one_letter_code
_entity_poly.pdbx_strand_id
1 'polypeptide(L)'
;MHAALLGRELGVKEIIIPLHPGLFSAWGMIATEPRRDFVRTSLSLADTTTMEQISSLFAELNAEAESYFRHDGGMPADEIAMSYSCDMRYLGQEHSVKLTVDLATATLESLLSDFHEAHERTYTFRLEDTPVEFVTYRLEARAKVRRPEIRKLDPAGRSAEQALKGKRMVNFGDYGKHEALVFERTRLPPQFVASGPLIVEEATSTTMVLPDQQLRVDDYGFLRITELHS
;
A
#
# COMPACT_ATOMS: atom_id res chain seq x y z
N MET A 1 5.01 1.77 -21.87
CA MET A 1 5.82 0.99 -22.83
C MET A 1 6.59 -0.15 -22.15
N HIS A 2 7.33 0.08 -21.08
CA HIS A 2 8.25 -0.93 -20.52
C HIS A 2 7.62 -1.99 -19.61
N ALA A 3 6.35 -1.86 -19.25
CA ALA A 3 5.71 -2.75 -18.27
C ALA A 3 5.74 -4.23 -18.66
N ALA A 4 5.55 -4.54 -19.94
CA ALA A 4 5.59 -5.91 -20.42
C ALA A 4 6.97 -6.56 -20.29
N LEU A 5 8.02 -5.85 -20.67
CA LEU A 5 9.40 -6.32 -20.56
C LEU A 5 9.84 -6.44 -19.10
N LEU A 6 9.53 -5.41 -18.28
CA LEU A 6 9.86 -5.41 -16.85
C LEU A 6 9.13 -6.54 -16.11
N GLY A 7 7.86 -6.76 -16.41
CA GLY A 7 7.08 -7.85 -15.81
C GLY A 7 7.68 -9.22 -16.09
N ARG A 8 8.17 -9.45 -17.30
CA ARG A 8 8.89 -10.66 -17.67
C ARG A 8 10.19 -10.83 -16.90
N GLU A 9 11.02 -9.78 -16.87
CA GLU A 9 12.30 -9.81 -16.15
C GLU A 9 12.11 -10.13 -14.67
N LEU A 10 11.05 -9.63 -14.07
CA LEU A 10 10.68 -9.90 -12.67
C LEU A 10 9.95 -11.23 -12.47
N GLY A 11 9.60 -11.95 -13.53
CA GLY A 11 8.88 -13.22 -13.47
C GLY A 11 7.46 -13.13 -12.88
N VAL A 12 6.78 -11.99 -13.06
CA VAL A 12 5.42 -11.81 -12.54
C VAL A 12 4.41 -12.56 -13.42
N LYS A 13 3.38 -13.13 -12.80
CA LYS A 13 2.34 -13.92 -13.51
C LYS A 13 1.38 -13.06 -14.33
N GLU A 14 1.15 -11.84 -13.90
CA GLU A 14 0.21 -10.91 -14.54
C GLU A 14 0.70 -9.48 -14.38
N ILE A 15 0.53 -8.68 -15.43
CA ILE A 15 0.83 -7.24 -15.43
C ILE A 15 -0.51 -6.50 -15.57
N ILE A 16 -0.77 -5.59 -14.64
CA ILE A 16 -1.99 -4.78 -14.63
C ILE A 16 -1.66 -3.34 -14.97
N ILE A 17 -2.27 -2.82 -16.04
CA ILE A 17 -2.17 -1.41 -16.43
C ILE A 17 -3.49 -0.72 -16.07
N PRO A 18 -3.50 0.12 -15.04
CA PRO A 18 -4.71 0.81 -14.59
C PRO A 18 -5.20 1.84 -15.62
N LEU A 19 -6.40 2.37 -15.42
CA LEU A 19 -6.84 3.54 -16.16
C LEU A 19 -5.93 4.72 -15.86
N HIS A 20 -5.57 5.49 -16.89
CA HIS A 20 -4.69 6.64 -16.79
C HIS A 20 -3.37 6.36 -16.06
N PRO A 21 -2.56 5.40 -16.53
CA PRO A 21 -1.37 4.92 -15.82
C PRO A 21 -0.34 6.04 -15.55
N GLY A 22 -0.30 7.08 -16.37
CA GLY A 22 0.53 8.26 -16.15
C GLY A 22 0.11 9.11 -14.93
N LEU A 23 -1.11 8.93 -14.42
CA LEU A 23 -1.67 9.64 -13.25
C LEU A 23 -1.86 8.70 -12.05
N PHE A 24 -1.40 7.45 -12.11
CA PHE A 24 -1.68 6.44 -11.11
C PHE A 24 -1.10 6.79 -9.74
N SER A 25 0.06 7.46 -9.70
CA SER A 25 0.64 7.96 -8.44
C SER A 25 -0.26 9.00 -7.77
N ALA A 26 -0.82 9.95 -8.53
CA ALA A 26 -1.75 10.94 -8.01
C ALA A 26 -3.04 10.28 -7.50
N TRP A 27 -3.56 9.28 -8.23
CA TRP A 27 -4.69 8.49 -7.79
C TRP A 27 -4.38 7.74 -6.48
N GLY A 28 -3.19 7.14 -6.36
CA GLY A 28 -2.73 6.50 -5.13
C GLY A 28 -2.70 7.45 -3.94
N MET A 29 -2.24 8.69 -4.14
CA MET A 29 -2.23 9.72 -3.09
C MET A 29 -3.65 10.07 -2.61
N ILE A 30 -4.61 10.18 -3.52
CA ILE A 30 -6.03 10.46 -3.16
C ILE A 30 -6.67 9.25 -2.46
N ALA A 31 -6.26 8.03 -2.82
CA ALA A 31 -6.78 6.80 -2.24
C ALA A 31 -6.15 6.43 -0.88
N THR A 32 -5.09 7.12 -0.49
CA THR A 32 -4.35 6.87 0.77
C THR A 32 -4.93 7.71 1.90
N GLU A 33 -5.10 7.09 3.05
CA GLU A 33 -5.50 7.79 4.27
C GLU A 33 -4.33 8.65 4.77
N PRO A 34 -4.53 9.96 5.02
CA PRO A 34 -3.54 10.79 5.68
C PRO A 34 -3.15 10.16 7.02
N ARG A 35 -1.85 9.99 7.21
CA ARG A 35 -1.28 9.39 8.42
C ARG A 35 -0.27 10.35 9.02
N ARG A 36 -0.27 10.42 10.34
CA ARG A 36 0.78 11.09 11.11
C ARG A 36 1.13 10.29 12.36
N ASP A 37 2.42 10.21 12.61
CA ASP A 37 2.97 9.55 13.79
C ASP A 37 3.38 10.62 14.83
N PHE A 38 2.94 10.43 16.07
CA PHE A 38 3.33 11.24 17.22
C PHE A 38 4.16 10.37 18.15
N VAL A 39 5.28 10.87 18.58
CA VAL A 39 6.27 10.08 19.31
C VAL A 39 6.76 10.83 20.54
N ARG A 40 6.82 10.15 21.68
CA ARG A 40 7.37 10.66 22.93
C ARG A 40 8.38 9.67 23.49
N THR A 41 9.63 10.10 23.61
CA THR A 41 10.63 9.32 24.35
C THR A 41 10.51 9.62 25.83
N SER A 42 10.33 8.58 26.63
CA SER A 42 10.27 8.66 28.09
C SER A 42 10.82 7.36 28.67
N LEU A 43 12.06 7.41 29.10
CA LEU A 43 12.74 6.26 29.69
C LEU A 43 12.23 6.02 31.11
N SER A 44 11.71 4.83 31.37
CA SER A 44 11.27 4.42 32.71
C SER A 44 11.36 2.90 32.89
N LEU A 45 11.74 2.46 34.08
CA LEU A 45 11.73 1.03 34.42
C LEU A 45 10.30 0.54 34.60
N ALA A 46 10.01 -0.65 34.10
CA ALA A 46 8.67 -1.22 34.15
C ALA A 46 8.20 -1.48 35.59
N ASP A 47 9.11 -1.81 36.50
CA ASP A 47 8.81 -2.04 37.92
C ASP A 47 8.40 -0.77 38.71
N THR A 48 8.75 0.40 38.20
CA THR A 48 8.40 1.71 38.81
C THR A 48 7.38 2.49 37.98
N THR A 49 6.97 1.96 36.83
CA THR A 49 5.99 2.60 35.93
C THR A 49 4.58 2.11 36.26
N THR A 50 3.59 2.99 36.21
CA THR A 50 2.19 2.62 36.38
C THR A 50 1.40 2.79 35.09
N MET A 51 0.26 2.10 34.97
CA MET A 51 -0.64 2.26 33.80
C MET A 51 -1.23 3.66 33.70
N GLU A 52 -1.38 4.38 34.83
CA GLU A 52 -1.82 5.78 34.84
C GLU A 52 -0.79 6.69 34.16
N GLN A 53 0.50 6.47 34.42
CA GLN A 53 1.60 7.22 33.78
C GLN A 53 1.64 6.93 32.27
N ILE A 54 1.52 5.67 31.86
CA ILE A 54 1.45 5.27 30.45
C ILE A 54 0.23 5.91 29.75
N SER A 55 -0.93 5.84 30.40
CA SER A 55 -2.17 6.43 29.88
C SER A 55 -2.09 7.96 29.77
N SER A 56 -1.42 8.62 30.73
CA SER A 56 -1.20 10.07 30.68
C SER A 56 -0.33 10.47 29.50
N LEU A 57 0.75 9.74 29.22
CA LEU A 57 1.61 9.99 28.04
C LEU A 57 0.83 9.81 26.73
N PHE A 58 0.01 8.78 26.63
CA PHE A 58 -0.84 8.60 25.45
C PHE A 58 -1.95 9.65 25.34
N ALA A 59 -2.49 10.13 26.47
CA ALA A 59 -3.46 11.24 26.47
C ALA A 59 -2.86 12.54 25.92
N GLU A 60 -1.60 12.84 26.26
CA GLU A 60 -0.87 13.98 25.69
C GLU A 60 -0.70 13.82 24.16
N LEU A 61 -0.28 12.63 23.70
CA LEU A 61 -0.14 12.35 22.27
C LEU A 61 -1.50 12.42 21.53
N ASN A 62 -2.59 11.97 22.15
CA ASN A 62 -3.94 12.12 21.62
C ASN A 62 -4.31 13.59 21.44
N ALA A 63 -4.05 14.42 22.43
CA ALA A 63 -4.35 15.85 22.35
C ALA A 63 -3.55 16.54 21.24
N GLU A 64 -2.27 16.16 21.05
CA GLU A 64 -1.44 16.64 19.95
C GLU A 64 -2.02 16.19 18.58
N ALA A 65 -2.43 14.92 18.46
CA ALA A 65 -3.00 14.38 17.23
C ALA A 65 -4.33 15.03 16.87
N GLU A 66 -5.25 15.17 17.84
CA GLU A 66 -6.54 15.84 17.63
C GLU A 66 -6.35 17.31 17.24
N SER A 67 -5.43 18.02 17.90
CA SER A 67 -5.11 19.40 17.57
C SER A 67 -4.61 19.53 16.13
N TYR A 68 -3.68 18.66 15.71
CA TYR A 68 -3.13 18.64 14.37
C TYR A 68 -4.21 18.42 13.31
N PHE A 69 -5.00 17.37 13.43
CA PHE A 69 -6.01 17.04 12.42
C PHE A 69 -7.16 18.03 12.40
N ARG A 70 -7.50 18.64 13.53
CA ARG A 70 -8.55 19.69 13.59
C ARG A 70 -8.10 21.01 12.96
N HIS A 71 -6.89 21.46 13.25
CA HIS A 71 -6.39 22.75 12.79
C HIS A 71 -5.81 22.70 11.37
N ASP A 72 -4.97 21.71 11.10
CA ASP A 72 -4.27 21.61 9.82
C ASP A 72 -5.06 20.77 8.79
N GLY A 73 -5.83 19.79 9.23
CA GLY A 73 -6.59 18.89 8.38
C GLY A 73 -8.08 19.22 8.22
N GLY A 74 -8.64 20.08 9.08
CA GLY A 74 -10.08 20.38 9.08
C GLY A 74 -10.98 19.16 9.32
N MET A 75 -10.45 18.09 9.96
CA MET A 75 -11.12 16.81 10.15
C MET A 75 -11.74 16.71 11.54
N PRO A 76 -12.96 16.20 11.67
CA PRO A 76 -13.57 15.92 12.96
C PRO A 76 -12.86 14.74 13.66
N ALA A 77 -12.85 14.76 14.99
CA ALA A 77 -12.11 13.78 15.80
C ALA A 77 -12.61 12.34 15.63
N ASP A 78 -13.87 12.13 15.34
CA ASP A 78 -14.50 10.82 15.10
C ASP A 78 -14.10 10.17 13.75
N GLU A 79 -13.50 10.94 12.88
CA GLU A 79 -12.92 10.46 11.62
C GLU A 79 -11.44 10.07 11.75
N ILE A 80 -10.85 10.16 12.95
CA ILE A 80 -9.46 9.82 13.20
C ILE A 80 -9.39 8.45 13.89
N ALA A 81 -8.71 7.50 13.25
CA ALA A 81 -8.37 6.23 13.86
C ALA A 81 -7.00 6.34 14.53
N MET A 82 -6.93 5.99 15.81
CA MET A 82 -5.70 6.04 16.61
C MET A 82 -5.25 4.64 16.96
N SER A 83 -3.96 4.37 16.84
CA SER A 83 -3.33 3.12 17.29
C SER A 83 -2.08 3.44 18.11
N TYR A 84 -1.94 2.71 19.21
CA TYR A 84 -0.91 2.96 20.21
C TYR A 84 0.14 1.86 20.18
N SER A 85 1.38 2.23 20.42
CA SER A 85 2.47 1.29 20.60
C SER A 85 3.55 1.88 21.51
N CYS A 86 4.29 1.01 22.15
CA CYS A 86 5.47 1.40 22.91
C CYS A 86 6.69 0.58 22.48
N ASP A 87 7.86 1.16 22.57
CA ASP A 87 9.12 0.47 22.40
C ASP A 87 9.64 0.10 23.79
N MET A 88 9.94 -1.18 24.01
CA MET A 88 10.49 -1.71 25.26
C MET A 88 11.78 -2.47 25.00
N ARG A 89 12.65 -2.54 26.00
CA ARG A 89 13.89 -3.32 25.94
C ARG A 89 14.30 -3.81 27.31
N TYR A 90 15.18 -4.79 27.36
CA TYR A 90 15.87 -5.10 28.61
C TYR A 90 16.88 -3.99 28.94
N LEU A 91 17.00 -3.69 30.22
CA LEU A 91 17.94 -2.69 30.70
C LEU A 91 19.36 -2.99 30.22
N GLY A 92 20.01 -2.00 29.62
CA GLY A 92 21.35 -2.12 29.05
C GLY A 92 21.43 -2.62 27.60
N GLN A 93 20.31 -3.02 26.99
CA GLN A 93 20.27 -3.29 25.54
C GLN A 93 20.13 -2.00 24.73
N GLU A 94 20.71 -2.00 23.53
CA GLU A 94 20.59 -0.86 22.61
C GLU A 94 19.28 -0.92 21.81
N HIS A 95 18.89 -2.11 21.37
CA HIS A 95 17.71 -2.33 20.51
C HIS A 95 16.45 -2.56 21.32
N SER A 96 15.36 -1.94 20.90
CA SER A 96 14.04 -2.10 21.50
C SER A 96 13.12 -2.92 20.62
N VAL A 97 12.12 -3.53 21.23
CA VAL A 97 11.02 -4.24 20.57
C VAL A 97 9.77 -3.38 20.64
N LYS A 98 9.11 -3.19 19.50
CA LYS A 98 7.85 -2.45 19.40
C LYS A 98 6.68 -3.35 19.75
N LEU A 99 5.85 -2.90 20.69
CA LEU A 99 4.60 -3.56 21.09
C LEU A 99 3.40 -2.69 20.76
N THR A 100 2.33 -3.32 20.28
CA THR A 100 1.01 -2.65 20.18
C THR A 100 0.38 -2.61 21.57
N VAL A 101 -0.27 -1.50 21.91
CA VAL A 101 -0.91 -1.29 23.21
C VAL A 101 -2.39 -1.06 22.98
N ASP A 102 -3.24 -1.90 23.56
CA ASP A 102 -4.68 -1.65 23.67
C ASP A 102 -4.95 -0.97 25.01
N LEU A 103 -5.11 0.34 25.01
CA LEU A 103 -5.31 1.12 26.23
C LEU A 103 -6.59 0.74 27.02
N ALA A 104 -7.55 0.08 26.40
CA ALA A 104 -8.78 -0.35 27.07
C ALA A 104 -8.59 -1.60 27.92
N THR A 105 -7.64 -2.46 27.55
CA THR A 105 -7.47 -3.79 28.17
C THR A 105 -6.07 -4.05 28.71
N ALA A 106 -5.07 -3.26 28.30
CA ALA A 106 -3.69 -3.48 28.69
C ALA A 106 -3.47 -3.30 30.19
N THR A 107 -2.71 -4.20 30.75
CA THR A 107 -2.13 -4.11 32.10
C THR A 107 -0.61 -4.12 31.99
N LEU A 108 0.08 -3.67 33.04
CA LEU A 108 1.54 -3.72 33.05
C LEU A 108 2.06 -5.16 32.92
N GLU A 109 1.38 -6.11 33.56
CA GLU A 109 1.69 -7.54 33.49
C GLU A 109 1.55 -8.08 32.06
N SER A 110 0.45 -7.72 31.38
CA SER A 110 0.25 -8.14 29.97
C SER A 110 1.30 -7.54 29.06
N LEU A 111 1.66 -6.26 29.23
CA LEU A 111 2.70 -5.60 28.43
C LEU A 111 4.08 -6.25 28.62
N LEU A 112 4.42 -6.65 29.86
CA LEU A 112 5.66 -7.36 30.13
C LEU A 112 5.66 -8.75 29.49
N SER A 113 4.55 -9.50 29.60
CA SER A 113 4.42 -10.80 28.95
C SER A 113 4.57 -10.71 27.44
N ASP A 114 3.85 -9.76 26.82
CA ASP A 114 3.92 -9.52 25.38
C ASP A 114 5.34 -9.08 24.94
N PHE A 115 6.03 -8.31 25.79
CA PHE A 115 7.42 -7.94 25.52
C PHE A 115 8.35 -9.14 25.51
N HIS A 116 8.28 -10.00 26.53
CA HIS A 116 9.12 -11.19 26.60
C HIS A 116 8.89 -12.12 25.39
N GLU A 117 7.63 -12.34 25.00
CA GLU A 117 7.29 -13.13 23.82
C GLU A 117 7.78 -12.49 22.53
N ALA A 118 7.59 -11.19 22.34
CA ALA A 118 8.04 -10.49 21.15
C ALA A 118 9.57 -10.45 21.04
N HIS A 119 10.26 -10.28 22.17
CA HIS A 119 11.72 -10.31 22.24
C HIS A 119 12.25 -11.71 21.87
N GLU A 120 11.67 -12.78 22.42
CA GLU A 120 12.03 -14.16 22.10
C GLU A 120 11.80 -14.52 20.63
N ARG A 121 10.70 -14.04 20.03
CA ARG A 121 10.47 -14.19 18.58
C ARG A 121 11.48 -13.48 17.72
N THR A 122 11.96 -12.32 18.18
CA THR A 122 12.87 -11.47 17.40
C THR A 122 14.32 -11.90 17.53
N TYR A 123 14.74 -12.25 18.75
CA TYR A 123 16.13 -12.52 19.11
C TYR A 123 16.41 -13.95 19.54
N THR A 124 15.40 -14.83 19.60
CA THR A 124 15.49 -16.25 19.96
C THR A 124 15.81 -16.54 21.44
N PHE A 125 15.78 -15.53 22.30
CA PHE A 125 15.96 -15.66 23.75
C PHE A 125 15.18 -14.63 24.53
N ARG A 126 14.98 -14.85 25.82
CA ARG A 126 14.47 -13.87 26.80
C ARG A 126 15.32 -13.88 28.07
N LEU A 127 15.29 -12.78 28.80
CA LEU A 127 16.05 -12.59 30.02
C LEU A 127 15.09 -12.34 31.19
N GLU A 128 14.65 -13.41 31.87
CA GLU A 128 13.60 -13.31 32.91
C GLU A 128 14.00 -12.50 34.12
N ASP A 129 15.30 -12.49 34.48
CA ASP A 129 15.83 -11.78 35.66
C ASP A 129 16.35 -10.36 35.31
N THR A 130 16.19 -9.89 34.10
CA THR A 130 16.69 -8.58 33.69
C THR A 130 15.56 -7.55 33.70
N PRO A 131 15.74 -6.39 34.37
CA PRO A 131 14.74 -5.35 34.34
C PRO A 131 14.39 -4.90 32.92
N VAL A 132 13.13 -4.58 32.71
CA VAL A 132 12.63 -4.07 31.44
C VAL A 132 12.39 -2.57 31.55
N GLU A 133 12.71 -1.82 30.51
CA GLU A 133 12.43 -0.39 30.46
C GLU A 133 11.55 -0.05 29.24
N PHE A 134 10.62 0.87 29.47
CA PHE A 134 9.93 1.59 28.40
C PHE A 134 10.88 2.64 27.84
N VAL A 135 10.89 2.80 26.53
CA VAL A 135 11.78 3.72 25.82
C VAL A 135 11.01 4.82 25.11
N THR A 136 10.03 4.43 24.30
CA THR A 136 9.32 5.36 23.43
C THR A 136 7.84 4.98 23.35
N TYR A 137 6.99 5.97 23.42
CA TYR A 137 5.55 5.86 23.21
C TYR A 137 5.20 6.45 21.85
N ARG A 138 4.37 5.74 21.08
CA ARG A 138 4.00 6.12 19.71
C ARG A 138 2.50 6.05 19.54
N LEU A 139 1.97 7.11 18.99
CA LEU A 139 0.60 7.18 18.48
C LEU A 139 0.63 7.31 16.97
N GLU A 140 0.05 6.37 16.26
CA GLU A 140 -0.24 6.50 14.84
C GLU A 140 -1.69 6.96 14.67
N ALA A 141 -1.88 8.15 14.11
CA ALA A 141 -3.18 8.70 13.80
C ALA A 141 -3.42 8.66 12.29
N ARG A 142 -4.56 8.08 11.87
CA ARG A 142 -4.99 7.98 10.48
C ARG A 142 -6.35 8.64 10.30
N ALA A 143 -6.44 9.55 9.34
CA ALA A 143 -7.71 10.13 8.98
C ALA A 143 -8.50 9.20 8.07
N LYS A 144 -9.74 8.87 8.43
CA LYS A 144 -10.66 8.12 7.58
C LYS A 144 -11.12 9.01 6.44
N VAL A 145 -10.66 8.74 5.23
CA VAL A 145 -11.06 9.47 4.04
C VAL A 145 -11.92 8.58 3.15
N ARG A 146 -12.88 9.21 2.47
CA ARG A 146 -13.66 8.49 1.46
C ARG A 146 -12.75 8.15 0.29
N ARG A 147 -12.48 6.88 0.09
CA ARG A 147 -11.66 6.41 -1.03
C ARG A 147 -12.41 6.57 -2.34
N PRO A 148 -11.72 6.94 -3.44
CA PRO A 148 -12.32 6.97 -4.77
C PRO A 148 -12.84 5.58 -5.15
N GLU A 149 -14.08 5.50 -5.61
CA GLU A 149 -14.66 4.26 -6.11
C GLU A 149 -14.17 3.99 -7.54
N ILE A 150 -13.67 2.78 -7.77
CA ILE A 150 -13.39 2.30 -9.12
C ILE A 150 -14.71 1.77 -9.70
N ARG A 151 -15.21 2.46 -10.73
CA ARG A 151 -16.46 2.08 -11.37
C ARG A 151 -16.21 1.09 -12.50
N LYS A 152 -17.17 0.19 -12.73
CA LYS A 152 -17.15 -0.68 -13.90
C LYS A 152 -17.21 0.15 -15.17
N LEU A 153 -16.51 -0.33 -16.18
CA LEU A 153 -16.48 0.30 -17.49
C LEU A 153 -17.85 0.15 -18.17
N ASP A 154 -18.41 1.26 -18.63
CA ASP A 154 -19.64 1.22 -19.44
C ASP A 154 -19.32 0.62 -20.82
N PRO A 155 -19.95 -0.50 -21.22
CA PRO A 155 -19.73 -1.09 -22.51
C PRO A 155 -20.37 -0.29 -23.67
N ALA A 156 -21.28 0.64 -23.39
CA ALA A 156 -22.00 1.38 -24.42
C ALA A 156 -21.04 2.19 -25.31
N GLY A 157 -21.20 2.06 -26.63
CA GLY A 157 -20.40 2.77 -27.62
C GLY A 157 -18.96 2.26 -27.76
N ARG A 158 -18.64 1.05 -27.26
CA ARG A 158 -17.33 0.43 -27.34
C ARG A 158 -17.40 -0.87 -28.15
N SER A 159 -16.47 -1.01 -29.08
CA SER A 159 -16.28 -2.28 -29.80
C SER A 159 -14.81 -2.43 -30.23
N ALA A 160 -14.40 -3.66 -30.48
CA ALA A 160 -13.06 -3.96 -30.97
C ALA A 160 -12.79 -3.30 -32.34
N GLU A 161 -13.79 -3.26 -33.21
CA GLU A 161 -13.68 -2.65 -34.55
C GLU A 161 -13.49 -1.13 -34.46
N GLN A 162 -14.24 -0.46 -33.57
CA GLN A 162 -14.10 0.99 -33.33
C GLN A 162 -12.81 1.34 -32.61
N ALA A 163 -12.27 0.42 -31.80
CA ALA A 163 -11.02 0.61 -31.09
C ALA A 163 -9.80 0.44 -32.02
N LEU A 164 -9.93 -0.35 -33.10
CA LEU A 164 -8.83 -0.61 -34.01
C LEU A 164 -8.50 0.65 -34.84
N LYS A 165 -7.29 1.17 -34.63
CA LYS A 165 -6.73 2.33 -35.38
C LYS A 165 -6.02 1.93 -36.65
N GLY A 166 -5.56 0.66 -36.76
CA GLY A 166 -4.80 0.16 -37.85
C GLY A 166 -3.64 -0.76 -37.43
N LYS A 167 -2.65 -0.84 -38.29
CA LYS A 167 -1.46 -1.67 -38.09
C LYS A 167 -0.19 -0.83 -38.23
N ARG A 168 0.86 -1.25 -37.51
CA ARG A 168 2.16 -0.59 -37.55
C ARG A 168 3.29 -1.60 -37.42
N MET A 169 4.34 -1.42 -38.20
CA MET A 169 5.59 -2.15 -37.98
C MET A 169 6.30 -1.62 -36.75
N VAL A 170 6.58 -2.48 -35.77
CA VAL A 170 7.19 -2.13 -34.47
C VAL A 170 8.31 -3.11 -34.18
N ASN A 171 9.41 -2.59 -33.63
CA ASN A 171 10.50 -3.40 -33.12
C ASN A 171 10.24 -3.73 -31.64
N PHE A 172 10.08 -5.01 -31.34
CA PHE A 172 9.85 -5.55 -29.98
C PHE A 172 11.14 -6.04 -29.29
N GLY A 173 12.28 -5.45 -29.64
CA GLY A 173 13.57 -5.84 -29.07
C GLY A 173 14.00 -7.21 -29.55
N ASP A 174 14.23 -8.14 -28.63
CA ASP A 174 14.69 -9.51 -28.92
C ASP A 174 13.70 -10.32 -29.81
N TYR A 175 12.43 -9.92 -29.84
CA TYR A 175 11.43 -10.52 -30.76
C TYR A 175 11.55 -10.01 -32.20
N GLY A 176 12.36 -9.00 -32.44
CA GLY A 176 12.50 -8.40 -33.77
C GLY A 176 11.34 -7.49 -34.16
N LYS A 177 11.20 -7.31 -35.48
CA LYS A 177 10.16 -6.45 -36.06
C LYS A 177 8.91 -7.25 -36.41
N HIS A 178 7.75 -6.81 -35.89
CA HIS A 178 6.45 -7.40 -36.16
C HIS A 178 5.44 -6.33 -36.58
N GLU A 179 4.48 -6.71 -37.44
CA GLU A 179 3.29 -5.91 -37.67
C GLU A 179 2.36 -6.06 -36.46
N ALA A 180 2.17 -4.98 -35.68
CA ALA A 180 1.33 -4.92 -34.51
C ALA A 180 -0.01 -4.25 -34.81
N LEU A 181 -1.10 -4.79 -34.26
CA LEU A 181 -2.40 -4.10 -34.20
C LEU A 181 -2.33 -2.94 -33.24
N VAL A 182 -2.90 -1.79 -33.60
CA VAL A 182 -2.94 -0.59 -32.77
C VAL A 182 -4.37 -0.29 -32.39
N PHE A 183 -4.65 -0.26 -31.08
CA PHE A 183 -5.97 -0.01 -30.53
C PHE A 183 -6.00 1.31 -29.74
N GLU A 184 -7.14 2.02 -29.83
CA GLU A 184 -7.46 3.14 -28.95
C GLU A 184 -8.10 2.63 -27.66
N ARG A 185 -7.44 2.85 -26.51
CA ARG A 185 -7.88 2.31 -25.22
C ARG A 185 -9.29 2.71 -24.85
N THR A 186 -9.66 3.97 -25.09
CA THR A 186 -10.96 4.51 -24.70
C THR A 186 -12.14 3.86 -25.40
N ARG A 187 -11.89 3.12 -26.48
CA ARG A 187 -12.91 2.42 -27.27
C ARG A 187 -12.91 0.91 -27.07
N LEU A 188 -11.95 0.36 -26.33
CA LEU A 188 -11.92 -1.08 -26.03
C LEU A 188 -13.07 -1.44 -25.10
N PRO A 189 -13.88 -2.47 -25.42
CA PRO A 189 -14.95 -2.94 -24.55
C PRO A 189 -14.39 -3.75 -23.37
N PRO A 190 -15.14 -3.86 -22.24
CA PRO A 190 -14.81 -4.82 -21.21
C PRO A 190 -14.81 -6.25 -21.78
N GLN A 191 -14.01 -7.12 -21.20
CA GLN A 191 -13.80 -8.52 -21.63
C GLN A 191 -13.18 -8.68 -23.04
N PHE A 192 -12.68 -7.59 -23.65
CA PHE A 192 -11.89 -7.71 -24.88
C PHE A 192 -10.63 -8.54 -24.61
N VAL A 193 -10.35 -9.49 -25.51
CA VAL A 193 -9.16 -10.35 -25.46
C VAL A 193 -8.46 -10.31 -26.82
N ALA A 194 -7.16 -10.15 -26.82
CA ALA A 194 -6.33 -10.26 -28.03
C ALA A 194 -4.92 -10.73 -27.68
N SER A 195 -4.34 -11.53 -28.59
CA SER A 195 -2.94 -11.94 -28.47
C SER A 195 -2.02 -10.89 -29.10
N GLY A 196 -0.82 -10.75 -28.54
CA GLY A 196 0.23 -9.93 -29.12
C GLY A 196 0.77 -10.47 -30.46
N PRO A 197 1.52 -9.68 -31.20
CA PRO A 197 1.99 -8.34 -30.86
C PRO A 197 0.92 -7.26 -31.09
N LEU A 198 0.67 -6.44 -30.11
CA LEU A 198 -0.26 -5.32 -30.23
C LEU A 198 0.15 -4.10 -29.39
N ILE A 199 -0.43 -2.97 -29.71
CA ILE A 199 -0.23 -1.69 -29.03
C ILE A 199 -1.60 -1.15 -28.62
N VAL A 200 -1.71 -0.69 -27.38
CA VAL A 200 -2.85 0.09 -26.90
C VAL A 200 -2.38 1.51 -26.64
N GLU A 201 -2.94 2.45 -27.40
CA GLU A 201 -2.67 3.89 -27.26
C GLU A 201 -3.76 4.56 -26.42
N GLU A 202 -3.36 5.51 -25.62
CA GLU A 202 -4.22 6.42 -24.87
C GLU A 202 -3.57 7.82 -24.83
N ALA A 203 -4.29 8.85 -24.39
CA ALA A 203 -3.86 10.23 -24.51
C ALA A 203 -2.48 10.52 -23.89
N THR A 204 -2.12 9.82 -22.81
CA THR A 204 -0.89 10.10 -22.03
C THR A 204 0.07 8.91 -21.96
N SER A 205 -0.31 7.76 -22.49
CA SER A 205 0.54 6.57 -22.44
C SER A 205 0.32 5.60 -23.61
N THR A 206 1.25 4.67 -23.74
CA THR A 206 1.19 3.57 -24.71
C THR A 206 1.54 2.27 -24.01
N THR A 207 0.71 1.25 -24.16
CA THR A 207 0.97 -0.09 -23.65
C THR A 207 1.34 -1.01 -24.81
N MET A 208 2.47 -1.68 -24.69
CA MET A 208 2.91 -2.76 -25.59
C MET A 208 2.51 -4.11 -25.01
N VAL A 209 2.07 -5.02 -25.89
CA VAL A 209 1.89 -6.44 -25.58
C VAL A 209 2.80 -7.23 -26.52
N LEU A 210 3.64 -8.06 -25.94
CA LEU A 210 4.68 -8.80 -26.68
C LEU A 210 4.05 -9.95 -27.52
N PRO A 211 4.76 -10.49 -28.53
CA PRO A 211 4.22 -11.53 -29.42
C PRO A 211 3.71 -12.78 -28.71
N ASP A 212 4.27 -13.13 -27.55
CA ASP A 212 3.94 -14.31 -26.74
C ASP A 212 3.08 -13.97 -25.51
N GLN A 213 2.46 -12.79 -25.52
CA GLN A 213 1.55 -12.35 -24.45
C GLN A 213 0.12 -12.21 -24.94
N GLN A 214 -0.82 -12.26 -24.00
CA GLN A 214 -2.23 -11.98 -24.23
C GLN A 214 -2.66 -10.78 -23.40
N LEU A 215 -3.45 -9.91 -24.00
CA LEU A 215 -4.15 -8.81 -23.36
C LEU A 215 -5.59 -9.21 -23.10
N ARG A 216 -6.09 -8.89 -21.90
CA ARG A 216 -7.51 -8.86 -21.56
C ARG A 216 -7.86 -7.52 -20.91
N VAL A 217 -8.99 -6.93 -21.33
CA VAL A 217 -9.59 -5.78 -20.65
C VAL A 217 -10.55 -6.30 -19.59
N ASP A 218 -10.36 -5.94 -18.32
CA ASP A 218 -11.29 -6.39 -17.27
C ASP A 218 -12.55 -5.51 -17.19
N ASP A 219 -13.47 -5.84 -16.26
CA ASP A 219 -14.73 -5.10 -16.07
C ASP A 219 -14.56 -3.64 -15.69
N TYR A 220 -13.38 -3.27 -15.16
CA TYR A 220 -13.05 -1.90 -14.78
C TYR A 220 -12.26 -1.15 -15.84
N GLY A 221 -11.95 -1.79 -16.98
CA GLY A 221 -11.15 -1.22 -18.05
C GLY A 221 -9.65 -1.28 -17.82
N PHE A 222 -9.19 -2.06 -16.83
CA PHE A 222 -7.76 -2.30 -16.65
C PHE A 222 -7.28 -3.29 -17.71
N LEU A 223 -6.07 -3.04 -18.24
CA LEU A 223 -5.44 -3.98 -19.16
C LEU A 223 -4.67 -5.01 -18.33
N ARG A 224 -5.02 -6.27 -18.50
CA ARG A 224 -4.34 -7.41 -17.89
C ARG A 224 -3.54 -8.13 -18.97
N ILE A 225 -2.24 -8.24 -18.75
CA ILE A 225 -1.31 -8.86 -19.69
C ILE A 225 -0.73 -10.10 -19.01
N THR A 226 -0.86 -11.23 -19.68
CA THR A 226 -0.33 -12.52 -19.20
C THR A 226 0.49 -13.19 -20.30
N GLU A 227 1.42 -14.07 -19.92
CA GLU A 227 2.12 -14.90 -20.89
C GLU A 227 1.16 -15.90 -21.52
N LEU A 228 1.29 -16.12 -22.82
CA LEU A 228 0.65 -17.24 -23.50
C LEU A 228 1.43 -18.50 -23.10
N HIS A 229 0.82 -19.38 -22.33
CA HIS A 229 1.41 -20.68 -22.03
C HIS A 229 1.39 -21.50 -23.34
N SER A 230 2.57 -21.90 -23.79
CA SER A 230 2.77 -22.86 -24.87
C SER A 230 2.50 -24.27 -24.39
#